data_59d637b1413c6d50da43cc79027827e2
#
_entry.id   59d637b1413c6d50da43cc79027827e2
#
_cell.length_a   1.000
_cell.length_b   1.000
_cell.length_c   1.000
_cell.angle_alpha   90.00
_cell.angle_beta   90.00
_cell.angle_gamma   90.00
#
_symmetry.space_group_name_H-M   'P 1'
#
loop_
_entity.id
_entity.type
_entity.pdbx_description
1 polymer ?
#
loop_
_entity_poly.entity_id
_entity_poly.type
_entity_poly.pdbx_seq_one_letter_code
_entity_poly.pdbx_strand_id
1 'polypeptide(L)'
;MYGELHTSPPVKIIRPRGMPFWPSLLLTSNLAALVLTVVYAALRPQGSWGWNLYGVLLSAVFAANLGITAFSRGSAKREYGYIAVFIASMLLLMIYNTAASALPAYRNGTLWIPALLLLPATGYGAYLARRIGMEGPGGPVFQLHSAPPRATKLGKSAAVLLFGLILGLGIYAAAEIVTPGGITLAEVFLAEYALFVGWIVLGSAAVLVKLADTAKRPLLKLSAATAGMLVFGVCLLPLLAAPRLVSDASEQYMQAFGKTAESVTAPRFRTVPFSLPAYYFGIPSADYELRENVLFYEGAAGADQGLRLYFDVYRPRASQDALPRPVLIRIHGGGWTIGDKGAQNNAQLNKYFAAQGYVVFDIQYGLSDTAKFVKGSPVPDSRSGSFSIDDMVRHIGVFTRYLADHAAEYGADPKTVFISGASAGGQLAGAASLGLAGGGYGDLLLDPRLQVKGLIPFYPANGLADELGIPGSPELNDPALLVHPDSPPVLIYQGTHDGIVDPAIAGRLRQSYLDAGNLRAALLSMPFGGHASDYYFAGPYTQAFIYYMERFMLQYR
;
A
#
# COMPACT_ATOMS: atom_id res chain seq x y z
N MET A 1 -69.15 33.35 -51.05
CA MET A 1 -68.41 32.23 -50.45
C MET A 1 -66.94 32.68 -50.39
N TYR A 2 -66.51 33.16 -49.24
CA TYR A 2 -65.10 33.53 -48.99
C TYR A 2 -64.53 32.44 -48.09
N GLY A 3 -63.50 31.74 -48.60
CA GLY A 3 -62.82 30.73 -47.84
C GLY A 3 -61.82 31.38 -46.83
N GLU A 4 -61.96 31.01 -45.59
CA GLU A 4 -61.02 31.38 -44.52
C GLU A 4 -59.64 30.68 -44.73
N LEU A 5 -58.65 31.48 -44.91
CA LEU A 5 -57.23 31.02 -44.89
C LEU A 5 -56.83 30.71 -43.45
N HIS A 6 -56.71 29.42 -43.11
CA HIS A 6 -56.09 28.98 -41.89
C HIS A 6 -54.59 29.30 -41.95
N THR A 7 -54.17 30.37 -41.28
CA THR A 7 -52.75 30.65 -41.03
C THR A 7 -52.26 29.73 -39.92
N SER A 8 -51.37 28.79 -40.25
CA SER A 8 -50.66 27.98 -39.27
C SER A 8 -49.87 28.89 -38.29
N PRO A 9 -49.87 28.60 -36.98
CA PRO A 9 -49.13 29.40 -36.02
C PRO A 9 -47.63 29.36 -36.33
N PRO A 10 -46.87 30.46 -36.09
CA PRO A 10 -45.45 30.53 -36.40
C PRO A 10 -44.68 29.48 -35.59
N VAL A 11 -43.88 28.67 -36.28
CA VAL A 11 -42.93 27.73 -35.66
C VAL A 11 -41.94 28.55 -34.85
N LYS A 12 -42.07 28.50 -33.52
CA LYS A 12 -41.10 29.08 -32.60
C LYS A 12 -39.76 28.34 -32.75
N ILE A 13 -38.80 28.93 -33.46
CA ILE A 13 -37.43 28.44 -33.50
C ILE A 13 -36.86 28.67 -32.10
N ILE A 14 -36.87 27.62 -31.25
CA ILE A 14 -36.22 27.63 -29.96
C ILE A 14 -34.72 27.52 -30.26
N ARG A 15 -34.00 28.64 -30.11
CA ARG A 15 -32.52 28.63 -30.15
C ARG A 15 -32.00 27.63 -29.11
N PRO A 16 -31.06 26.75 -29.42
CA PRO A 16 -30.53 25.82 -28.45
C PRO A 16 -29.88 26.63 -27.32
N ARG A 17 -30.46 26.57 -26.13
CA ARG A 17 -29.83 27.10 -24.91
C ARG A 17 -28.58 26.27 -24.67
N GLY A 18 -27.46 26.94 -24.38
CA GLY A 18 -26.23 26.26 -23.97
C GLY A 18 -26.45 25.35 -22.77
N MET A 19 -25.59 24.37 -22.61
CA MET A 19 -25.64 23.44 -21.47
C MET A 19 -25.63 24.22 -20.14
N PRO A 20 -26.42 23.83 -19.14
CA PRO A 20 -26.38 24.45 -17.80
C PRO A 20 -24.98 24.43 -17.21
N PHE A 21 -24.64 25.41 -16.37
CA PHE A 21 -23.29 25.62 -15.82
C PHE A 21 -22.73 24.35 -15.14
N TRP A 22 -23.45 23.75 -14.19
CA TRP A 22 -22.96 22.60 -13.42
C TRP A 22 -22.68 21.34 -14.26
N PRO A 23 -23.60 20.90 -15.16
CA PRO A 23 -23.29 19.79 -16.07
C PRO A 23 -22.13 20.11 -17.03
N SER A 24 -22.00 21.36 -17.47
CA SER A 24 -20.88 21.79 -18.32
C SER A 24 -19.56 21.70 -17.57
N LEU A 25 -19.51 22.22 -16.34
CA LEU A 25 -18.33 22.13 -15.47
C LEU A 25 -17.93 20.67 -15.22
N LEU A 26 -18.90 19.81 -14.88
CA LEU A 26 -18.63 18.38 -14.63
C LEU A 26 -18.13 17.67 -15.89
N LEU A 27 -18.73 17.96 -17.05
CA LEU A 27 -18.24 17.43 -18.34
C LEU A 27 -16.78 17.83 -18.59
N THR A 28 -16.46 19.11 -18.46
CA THR A 28 -15.11 19.63 -18.66
C THR A 28 -14.12 19.00 -17.67
N SER A 29 -14.51 18.87 -16.39
CA SER A 29 -13.68 18.23 -15.36
C SER A 29 -13.43 16.75 -15.65
N ASN A 30 -14.42 15.99 -16.12
CA ASN A 30 -14.25 14.60 -16.54
C ASN A 30 -13.32 14.48 -17.75
N LEU A 31 -13.46 15.34 -18.75
CA LEU A 31 -12.56 15.37 -19.91
C LEU A 31 -11.13 15.74 -19.53
N ALA A 32 -10.96 16.72 -18.64
CA ALA A 32 -9.65 17.07 -18.11
C ALA A 32 -9.03 15.91 -17.34
N ALA A 33 -9.78 15.24 -16.47
CA ALA A 33 -9.32 14.06 -15.73
C ALA A 33 -8.91 12.93 -16.68
N LEU A 34 -9.68 12.69 -17.76
CA LEU A 34 -9.37 11.69 -18.78
C LEU A 34 -8.05 12.00 -19.51
N VAL A 35 -7.87 13.24 -19.98
CA VAL A 35 -6.65 13.68 -20.65
C VAL A 35 -5.45 13.56 -19.70
N LEU A 36 -5.57 14.04 -18.46
CA LEU A 36 -4.51 13.98 -17.47
C LEU A 36 -4.18 12.53 -17.07
N THR A 37 -5.15 11.60 -17.08
CA THR A 37 -4.90 10.15 -16.90
C THR A 37 -3.93 9.63 -17.96
N VAL A 38 -4.18 9.97 -19.23
CA VAL A 38 -3.31 9.56 -20.36
C VAL A 38 -1.92 10.22 -20.26
N VAL A 39 -1.89 11.52 -19.97
CA VAL A 39 -0.63 12.28 -19.83
C VAL A 39 0.21 11.71 -18.66
N TYR A 40 -0.40 11.44 -17.50
CA TYR A 40 0.28 10.87 -16.35
C TYR A 40 0.88 9.48 -16.68
N ALA A 41 0.10 8.62 -17.35
CA ALA A 41 0.59 7.30 -17.76
C ALA A 41 1.74 7.38 -18.78
N ALA A 42 1.71 8.34 -19.69
CA ALA A 42 2.75 8.55 -20.70
C ALA A 42 4.04 9.12 -20.11
N LEU A 43 3.94 10.13 -19.25
CA LEU A 43 5.08 10.83 -18.66
C LEU A 43 5.76 10.06 -17.53
N ARG A 44 5.05 9.16 -16.85
CA ARG A 44 5.55 8.38 -15.69
C ARG A 44 6.28 9.25 -14.68
N PRO A 45 5.66 10.32 -14.17
CA PRO A 45 6.37 11.24 -13.29
C PRO A 45 6.76 10.53 -11.98
N GLN A 46 7.96 10.84 -11.47
CA GLN A 46 8.44 10.33 -10.17
C GLN A 46 7.71 10.94 -8.96
N GLY A 47 6.64 11.65 -9.21
CA GLY A 47 5.89 12.43 -8.27
C GLY A 47 6.31 13.91 -8.30
N SER A 48 5.35 14.78 -8.08
CA SER A 48 5.57 16.19 -7.74
C SER A 48 4.34 16.69 -7.01
N TRP A 49 4.46 17.76 -6.24
CA TRP A 49 3.31 18.37 -5.58
C TRP A 49 2.23 18.81 -6.58
N GLY A 50 2.62 19.25 -7.79
CA GLY A 50 1.69 19.62 -8.86
C GLY A 50 0.82 18.45 -9.32
N TRP A 51 1.34 17.22 -9.35
CA TRP A 51 0.55 16.05 -9.70
C TRP A 51 -0.49 15.68 -8.64
N ASN A 52 -0.30 16.07 -7.38
CA ASN A 52 -1.34 15.88 -6.36
C ASN A 52 -2.62 16.65 -6.67
N LEU A 53 -2.53 17.82 -7.36
CA LEU A 53 -3.72 18.54 -7.83
C LEU A 53 -4.53 17.69 -8.83
N TYR A 54 -3.85 16.94 -9.69
CA TYR A 54 -4.54 15.98 -10.57
C TYR A 54 -5.21 14.85 -9.77
N GLY A 55 -4.54 14.29 -8.76
CA GLY A 55 -5.13 13.28 -7.87
C GLY A 55 -6.38 13.79 -7.14
N VAL A 56 -6.35 15.05 -6.67
CA VAL A 56 -7.50 15.72 -6.06
C VAL A 56 -8.61 15.95 -7.08
N LEU A 57 -8.30 16.45 -8.29
CA LEU A 57 -9.28 16.60 -9.38
C LEU A 57 -9.97 15.27 -9.71
N LEU A 58 -9.19 14.19 -9.84
CA LEU A 58 -9.71 12.85 -10.14
C LEU A 58 -10.68 12.39 -9.05
N SER A 59 -10.30 12.54 -7.78
CA SER A 59 -11.14 12.18 -6.64
C SER A 59 -12.41 13.05 -6.56
N ALA A 60 -12.30 14.36 -6.79
CA ALA A 60 -13.44 15.27 -6.82
C ALA A 60 -14.42 14.94 -7.95
N VAL A 61 -13.91 14.58 -9.13
CA VAL A 61 -14.72 14.14 -10.27
C VAL A 61 -15.48 12.86 -9.94
N PHE A 62 -14.84 11.88 -9.29
CA PHE A 62 -15.49 10.65 -8.85
C PHE A 62 -16.60 10.93 -7.84
N ALA A 63 -16.34 11.76 -6.82
CA ALA A 63 -17.33 12.15 -5.83
C ALA A 63 -18.52 12.88 -6.48
N ALA A 64 -18.27 13.82 -7.37
CA ALA A 64 -19.32 14.58 -8.08
C ALA A 64 -20.18 13.66 -8.98
N ASN A 65 -19.55 12.76 -9.73
CA ASN A 65 -20.26 11.80 -10.56
C ASN A 65 -21.14 10.86 -9.72
N LEU A 66 -20.63 10.33 -8.60
CA LEU A 66 -21.43 9.51 -7.68
C LEU A 66 -22.57 10.30 -7.05
N GLY A 67 -22.31 11.54 -6.60
CA GLY A 67 -23.32 12.43 -6.03
C GLY A 67 -24.46 12.72 -7.02
N ILE A 68 -24.11 13.15 -8.25
CA ILE A 68 -25.12 13.38 -9.29
C ILE A 68 -25.88 12.09 -9.60
N THR A 69 -25.18 10.96 -9.73
CA THR A 69 -25.81 9.67 -10.01
C THR A 69 -26.77 9.27 -8.89
N ALA A 70 -26.40 9.45 -7.63
CA ALA A 70 -27.26 9.11 -6.49
C ALA A 70 -28.56 9.93 -6.42
N PHE A 71 -28.49 11.23 -6.74
CA PHE A 71 -29.58 12.18 -6.52
C PHE A 71 -30.31 12.64 -7.79
N SER A 72 -29.81 12.32 -8.99
CA SER A 72 -30.48 12.67 -10.23
C SER A 72 -31.79 11.90 -10.42
N ARG A 73 -32.72 12.50 -11.14
CA ARG A 73 -33.99 11.87 -11.57
C ARG A 73 -33.92 11.27 -12.98
N GLY A 74 -32.73 11.02 -13.48
CA GLY A 74 -32.49 10.53 -14.84
C GLY A 74 -32.80 9.06 -15.05
N SER A 75 -32.27 8.48 -16.14
CA SER A 75 -32.47 7.07 -16.49
C SER A 75 -31.73 6.14 -15.53
N ALA A 76 -32.44 5.46 -14.65
CA ALA A 76 -31.91 4.53 -13.66
C ALA A 76 -30.90 3.52 -14.24
N LYS A 77 -31.13 3.03 -15.48
CA LYS A 77 -30.24 2.07 -16.14
C LYS A 77 -28.82 2.63 -16.38
N ARG A 78 -28.71 3.89 -16.85
CA ARG A 78 -27.41 4.54 -17.11
C ARG A 78 -26.67 4.82 -15.82
N GLU A 79 -27.39 5.24 -14.81
CA GLU A 79 -26.82 5.59 -13.50
C GLU A 79 -26.29 4.36 -12.76
N TYR A 80 -27.04 3.25 -12.73
CA TYR A 80 -26.53 1.96 -12.23
C TYR A 80 -25.34 1.46 -13.04
N GLY A 81 -25.36 1.65 -14.37
CA GLY A 81 -24.22 1.33 -15.23
C GLY A 81 -22.96 2.09 -14.85
N TYR A 82 -23.06 3.40 -14.57
CA TYR A 82 -21.93 4.18 -14.09
C TYR A 82 -21.38 3.67 -12.75
N ILE A 83 -22.27 3.45 -11.76
CA ILE A 83 -21.85 2.97 -10.43
C ILE A 83 -21.14 1.61 -10.55
N ALA A 84 -21.70 0.70 -11.35
CA ALA A 84 -21.10 -0.61 -11.58
C ALA A 84 -19.69 -0.52 -12.20
N VAL A 85 -19.52 0.31 -13.25
CA VAL A 85 -18.23 0.56 -13.88
C VAL A 85 -17.25 1.19 -12.87
N PHE A 86 -17.70 2.15 -12.09
CA PHE A 86 -16.89 2.83 -11.10
C PHE A 86 -16.38 1.86 -10.00
N ILE A 87 -17.29 1.09 -9.39
CA ILE A 87 -16.93 0.08 -8.37
C ILE A 87 -15.97 -0.96 -8.97
N ALA A 88 -16.25 -1.46 -10.18
CA ALA A 88 -15.38 -2.40 -10.86
C ALA A 88 -14.00 -1.80 -11.12
N SER A 89 -13.89 -0.54 -11.55
CA SER A 89 -12.62 0.16 -11.73
C SER A 89 -11.82 0.22 -10.41
N MET A 90 -12.45 0.57 -9.29
CA MET A 90 -11.79 0.65 -7.98
C MET A 90 -11.31 -0.73 -7.50
N LEU A 91 -12.14 -1.75 -7.62
CA LEU A 91 -11.78 -3.13 -7.26
C LEU A 91 -10.63 -3.66 -8.12
N LEU A 92 -10.70 -3.47 -9.44
CA LEU A 92 -9.66 -3.94 -10.36
C LEU A 92 -8.33 -3.21 -10.14
N LEU A 93 -8.35 -1.91 -9.84
CA LEU A 93 -7.15 -1.16 -9.48
C LEU A 93 -6.52 -1.68 -8.20
N MET A 94 -7.34 -1.90 -7.16
CA MET A 94 -6.87 -2.45 -5.89
C MET A 94 -6.23 -3.83 -6.10
N ILE A 95 -6.91 -4.74 -6.79
CA ILE A 95 -6.41 -6.09 -7.08
C ILE A 95 -5.13 -6.02 -7.92
N TYR A 96 -5.11 -5.22 -9.00
CA TYR A 96 -3.95 -5.08 -9.88
C TYR A 96 -2.72 -4.57 -9.13
N ASN A 97 -2.86 -3.47 -8.37
CA ASN A 97 -1.73 -2.87 -7.65
C ASN A 97 -1.22 -3.80 -6.54
N THR A 98 -2.13 -4.52 -5.84
CA THR A 98 -1.74 -5.52 -4.84
C THR A 98 -1.00 -6.69 -5.49
N ALA A 99 -1.50 -7.23 -6.60
CA ALA A 99 -0.82 -8.31 -7.33
C ALA A 99 0.55 -7.85 -7.86
N ALA A 100 0.65 -6.63 -8.38
CA ALA A 100 1.91 -6.03 -8.84
C ALA A 100 2.92 -5.88 -7.68
N SER A 101 2.45 -5.63 -6.46
CA SER A 101 3.28 -5.54 -5.26
C SER A 101 3.72 -6.93 -4.77
N ALA A 102 2.81 -7.88 -4.71
CA ALA A 102 3.05 -9.20 -4.12
C ALA A 102 3.87 -10.15 -5.02
N LEU A 103 3.64 -10.16 -6.33
CA LEU A 103 4.25 -11.15 -7.22
C LEU A 103 5.72 -10.79 -7.56
N PRO A 104 6.72 -11.62 -7.18
CA PRO A 104 8.15 -11.31 -7.36
C PRO A 104 8.54 -11.08 -8.81
N ALA A 105 8.11 -11.96 -9.72
CA ALA A 105 8.44 -11.89 -11.15
C ALA A 105 7.63 -10.85 -11.93
N TYR A 106 6.57 -10.28 -11.34
CA TYR A 106 5.70 -9.34 -12.04
C TYR A 106 6.38 -7.98 -12.21
N ARG A 107 6.58 -7.58 -13.47
CA ARG A 107 7.23 -6.30 -13.83
C ARG A 107 6.20 -5.21 -14.07
N ASN A 108 6.01 -4.34 -13.10
CA ASN A 108 5.17 -3.15 -13.25
C ASN A 108 5.95 -2.01 -13.92
N GLY A 109 6.29 -2.18 -15.19
CA GLY A 109 7.10 -1.21 -15.95
C GLY A 109 6.32 -0.07 -16.57
N THR A 110 4.97 -0.08 -16.50
CA THR A 110 4.12 0.93 -17.14
C THR A 110 2.95 1.32 -16.23
N LEU A 111 2.42 2.53 -16.44
CA LEU A 111 1.20 3.02 -15.79
C LEU A 111 -0.05 2.87 -16.68
N TRP A 112 0.08 2.20 -17.83
CA TRP A 112 -1.01 2.10 -18.80
C TRP A 112 -2.14 1.18 -18.35
N ILE A 113 -1.86 0.08 -17.62
CA ILE A 113 -2.92 -0.80 -17.13
C ILE A 113 -3.81 -0.06 -16.12
N PRO A 114 -3.29 0.58 -15.05
CA PRO A 114 -4.10 1.42 -14.19
C PRO A 114 -4.84 2.52 -14.93
N ALA A 115 -4.21 3.19 -15.91
CA ALA A 115 -4.88 4.18 -16.74
C ALA A 115 -6.09 3.58 -17.48
N LEU A 116 -5.92 2.44 -18.13
CA LEU A 116 -7.01 1.74 -18.83
C LEU A 116 -8.15 1.34 -17.89
N LEU A 117 -7.86 1.02 -16.62
CA LEU A 117 -8.87 0.72 -15.62
C LEU A 117 -9.61 1.97 -15.12
N LEU A 118 -8.98 3.16 -15.16
CA LEU A 118 -9.58 4.45 -14.77
C LEU A 118 -10.39 5.10 -15.89
N LEU A 119 -9.98 4.93 -17.15
CA LEU A 119 -10.62 5.56 -18.30
C LEU A 119 -12.13 5.27 -18.43
N PRO A 120 -12.64 4.04 -18.15
CA PRO A 120 -14.08 3.77 -18.18
C PRO A 120 -14.87 4.62 -17.19
N ALA A 121 -14.37 4.82 -15.96
CA ALA A 121 -15.05 5.60 -14.93
C ALA A 121 -15.12 7.09 -15.31
N THR A 122 -14.03 7.69 -15.80
CA THR A 122 -14.00 9.10 -16.22
C THR A 122 -14.75 9.32 -17.53
N GLY A 123 -14.60 8.43 -18.52
CA GLY A 123 -15.29 8.52 -19.80
C GLY A 123 -16.82 8.36 -19.65
N TYR A 124 -17.26 7.41 -18.83
CA TYR A 124 -18.68 7.26 -18.55
C TYR A 124 -19.23 8.44 -17.73
N GLY A 125 -18.44 8.99 -16.82
CA GLY A 125 -18.79 10.23 -16.10
C GLY A 125 -18.98 11.41 -17.04
N ALA A 126 -18.12 11.60 -18.04
CA ALA A 126 -18.27 12.60 -19.09
C ALA A 126 -19.56 12.39 -19.92
N TYR A 127 -19.84 11.13 -20.29
CA TYR A 127 -21.08 10.79 -20.98
C TYR A 127 -22.32 11.15 -20.16
N LEU A 128 -22.35 10.82 -18.85
CA LEU A 128 -23.46 11.18 -17.96
C LEU A 128 -23.63 12.69 -17.81
N ALA A 129 -22.55 13.43 -17.57
CA ALA A 129 -22.59 14.87 -17.43
C ALA A 129 -23.15 15.55 -18.69
N ARG A 130 -22.74 15.09 -19.88
CA ARG A 130 -23.30 15.56 -21.15
C ARG A 130 -24.80 15.29 -21.26
N ARG A 131 -25.26 14.09 -20.90
CA ARG A 131 -26.67 13.70 -20.99
C ARG A 131 -27.54 14.48 -20.02
N ILE A 132 -27.12 14.65 -18.78
CA ILE A 132 -27.82 15.45 -17.78
C ILE A 132 -27.96 16.90 -18.24
N GLY A 133 -26.92 17.47 -18.84
CA GLY A 133 -26.95 18.82 -19.40
C GLY A 133 -27.89 18.97 -20.58
N MET A 134 -28.10 17.92 -21.38
CA MET A 134 -29.04 17.93 -22.53
C MET A 134 -30.51 17.64 -22.14
N GLU A 135 -30.74 16.90 -21.06
CA GLU A 135 -32.07 16.49 -20.57
C GLU A 135 -32.62 17.49 -19.51
N GLY A 136 -31.88 18.53 -19.11
CA GLY A 136 -32.30 19.54 -18.14
C GLY A 136 -33.39 20.48 -18.63
N PRO A 137 -34.00 21.34 -17.75
CA PRO A 137 -35.04 22.28 -18.11
C PRO A 137 -34.57 23.22 -19.22
N GLY A 138 -35.02 22.99 -20.46
CA GLY A 138 -34.67 23.73 -21.68
C GLY A 138 -33.82 22.98 -22.71
N GLY A 139 -33.50 21.70 -22.48
CA GLY A 139 -32.88 20.82 -23.48
C GLY A 139 -33.92 20.30 -24.50
N PRO A 140 -33.50 19.89 -25.72
CA PRO A 140 -34.40 19.31 -26.73
C PRO A 140 -35.02 18.02 -26.17
N VAL A 141 -36.35 18.00 -26.06
CA VAL A 141 -37.11 16.87 -25.57
C VAL A 141 -37.16 15.78 -26.65
N PHE A 142 -36.16 14.91 -26.66
CA PHE A 142 -36.26 13.60 -27.29
C PHE A 142 -36.71 12.60 -26.24
N GLN A 143 -37.99 12.56 -25.94
CA GLN A 143 -38.62 11.51 -25.14
C GLN A 143 -38.70 10.22 -25.95
N LEU A 144 -37.63 9.48 -26.01
CA LEU A 144 -37.73 8.04 -26.24
C LEU A 144 -38.14 7.42 -24.88
N HIS A 145 -39.46 7.29 -24.68
CA HIS A 145 -40.04 6.52 -23.57
C HIS A 145 -39.78 5.03 -23.81
N SER A 146 -38.58 4.58 -23.61
CA SER A 146 -38.36 3.17 -23.32
C SER A 146 -38.57 2.99 -21.80
N ALA A 147 -39.71 2.40 -21.44
CA ALA A 147 -39.95 2.00 -20.05
C ALA A 147 -38.76 1.18 -19.57
N PRO A 148 -38.16 1.52 -18.41
CA PRO A 148 -37.04 0.74 -17.90
C PRO A 148 -37.48 -0.71 -17.74
N PRO A 149 -36.64 -1.70 -18.10
CA PRO A 149 -36.96 -3.09 -17.81
C PRO A 149 -37.24 -3.17 -16.30
N ARG A 150 -38.44 -3.63 -15.96
CA ARG A 150 -38.88 -3.79 -14.57
C ARG A 150 -37.97 -4.85 -13.95
N ALA A 151 -36.95 -4.41 -13.18
CA ALA A 151 -36.20 -5.32 -12.33
C ALA A 151 -37.19 -6.12 -11.48
N THR A 152 -37.08 -7.44 -11.50
CA THR A 152 -37.94 -8.31 -10.71
C THR A 152 -37.86 -7.93 -9.23
N LYS A 153 -38.93 -8.19 -8.45
CA LYS A 153 -38.88 -7.95 -6.99
C LYS A 153 -37.64 -8.65 -6.37
N LEU A 154 -37.36 -9.86 -6.82
CA LEU A 154 -36.18 -10.64 -6.39
C LEU A 154 -34.86 -9.92 -6.68
N GLY A 155 -34.68 -9.36 -7.89
CA GLY A 155 -33.43 -8.63 -8.24
C GLY A 155 -33.23 -7.37 -7.40
N LYS A 156 -34.32 -6.64 -7.06
CA LYS A 156 -34.23 -5.48 -6.16
C LYS A 156 -33.86 -5.89 -4.73
N SER A 157 -34.45 -6.96 -4.22
CA SER A 157 -34.13 -7.47 -2.88
C SER A 157 -32.70 -7.97 -2.81
N ALA A 158 -32.23 -8.69 -3.82
CA ALA A 158 -30.82 -9.14 -3.89
C ALA A 158 -29.84 -7.96 -3.92
N ALA A 159 -30.14 -6.90 -4.68
CA ALA A 159 -29.32 -5.68 -4.70
C ALA A 159 -29.29 -4.97 -3.33
N VAL A 160 -30.44 -4.85 -2.66
CA VAL A 160 -30.49 -4.25 -1.31
C VAL A 160 -29.66 -5.06 -0.32
N LEU A 161 -29.73 -6.39 -0.36
CA LEU A 161 -28.95 -7.26 0.51
C LEU A 161 -27.45 -7.13 0.22
N LEU A 162 -27.03 -7.21 -1.04
CA LEU A 162 -25.63 -7.12 -1.45
C LEU A 162 -25.01 -5.76 -1.04
N PHE A 163 -25.63 -4.65 -1.47
CA PHE A 163 -25.08 -3.33 -1.20
C PHE A 163 -25.26 -2.91 0.26
N GLY A 164 -26.28 -3.44 0.95
CA GLY A 164 -26.44 -3.31 2.40
C GLY A 164 -25.31 -4.03 3.16
N LEU A 165 -24.95 -5.24 2.72
CA LEU A 165 -23.81 -5.98 3.28
C LEU A 165 -22.50 -5.21 3.06
N ILE A 166 -22.25 -4.70 1.85
CA ILE A 166 -21.04 -3.90 1.57
C ILE A 166 -20.98 -2.65 2.45
N LEU A 167 -22.11 -1.96 2.65
CA LEU A 167 -22.18 -0.81 3.56
C LEU A 167 -21.90 -1.23 5.00
N GLY A 168 -22.45 -2.36 5.46
CA GLY A 168 -22.17 -2.93 6.79
C GLY A 168 -20.69 -3.28 6.99
N LEU A 169 -20.08 -3.93 6.01
CA LEU A 169 -18.64 -4.20 6.01
C LEU A 169 -17.82 -2.90 5.98
N GLY A 170 -18.29 -1.87 5.29
CA GLY A 170 -17.67 -0.55 5.31
C GLY A 170 -17.73 0.13 6.67
N ILE A 171 -18.84 0.01 7.41
CA ILE A 171 -18.96 0.51 8.79
C ILE A 171 -17.98 -0.22 9.71
N TYR A 172 -17.90 -1.55 9.57
CA TYR A 172 -16.91 -2.35 10.29
C TYR A 172 -15.48 -1.92 9.97
N ALA A 173 -15.14 -1.75 8.68
CA ALA A 173 -13.81 -1.28 8.26
C ALA A 173 -13.49 0.13 8.81
N ALA A 174 -14.46 1.02 8.84
CA ALA A 174 -14.30 2.35 9.43
C ALA A 174 -14.02 2.27 10.95
N ALA A 175 -14.71 1.36 11.67
CA ALA A 175 -14.45 1.13 13.08
C ALA A 175 -13.04 0.57 13.34
N GLU A 176 -12.58 -0.38 12.52
CA GLU A 176 -11.20 -0.90 12.58
C GLU A 176 -10.15 0.20 12.39
N ILE A 177 -10.34 1.08 11.39
CA ILE A 177 -9.37 2.17 11.08
C ILE A 177 -9.23 3.15 12.24
N VAL A 178 -10.31 3.46 12.97
CA VAL A 178 -10.26 4.49 14.03
C VAL A 178 -9.99 3.93 15.43
N THR A 179 -10.06 2.59 15.61
CA THR A 179 -9.81 1.96 16.90
C THR A 179 -8.33 1.66 17.05
N PRO A 180 -7.61 2.28 18.00
CA PRO A 180 -6.23 1.91 18.28
C PRO A 180 -6.11 0.43 18.64
N GLY A 181 -5.17 -0.27 17.99
CA GLY A 181 -5.01 -1.72 18.13
C GLY A 181 -6.01 -2.56 17.34
N GLY A 182 -6.92 -1.91 16.56
CA GLY A 182 -7.96 -2.60 15.80
C GLY A 182 -9.01 -3.29 16.69
N ILE A 183 -9.94 -3.99 16.05
CA ILE A 183 -10.94 -4.85 16.69
C ILE A 183 -10.61 -6.31 16.40
N THR A 184 -10.04 -6.55 15.22
CA THR A 184 -9.67 -7.88 14.73
C THR A 184 -8.38 -7.80 13.89
N LEU A 185 -7.90 -8.97 13.41
CA LEU A 185 -6.77 -9.04 12.48
C LEU A 185 -7.01 -8.32 11.13
N ALA A 186 -8.22 -7.81 10.86
CA ALA A 186 -8.49 -7.05 9.64
C ALA A 186 -7.77 -5.69 9.64
N GLU A 187 -7.38 -5.15 10.81
CA GLU A 187 -6.60 -3.93 10.95
C GLU A 187 -5.29 -3.96 10.12
N VAL A 188 -4.74 -5.17 9.92
CA VAL A 188 -3.49 -5.43 9.18
C VAL A 188 -3.55 -4.88 7.75
N PHE A 189 -4.73 -4.82 7.11
CA PHE A 189 -4.86 -4.50 5.68
C PHE A 189 -5.81 -3.33 5.38
N LEU A 190 -6.42 -2.68 6.39
CA LEU A 190 -7.50 -1.74 6.09
C LEU A 190 -7.02 -0.32 5.85
N ALA A 191 -6.07 0.18 6.64
CA ALA A 191 -5.70 1.59 6.61
C ALA A 191 -5.03 2.01 5.28
N GLU A 192 -4.16 1.19 4.72
CA GLU A 192 -3.49 1.45 3.44
C GLU A 192 -4.42 1.34 2.23
N TYR A 193 -5.50 0.52 2.32
CA TYR A 193 -6.53 0.38 1.28
C TYR A 193 -7.75 1.27 1.52
N ALA A 194 -7.76 2.07 2.59
CA ALA A 194 -8.94 2.80 3.06
C ALA A 194 -9.62 3.62 1.95
N LEU A 195 -8.87 4.30 1.09
CA LEU A 195 -9.45 5.11 0.01
C LEU A 195 -10.21 4.25 -1.02
N PHE A 196 -9.74 3.05 -1.38
CA PHE A 196 -10.48 2.13 -2.25
C PHE A 196 -11.74 1.61 -1.57
N VAL A 197 -11.63 1.21 -0.30
CA VAL A 197 -12.78 0.78 0.51
C VAL A 197 -13.83 1.88 0.57
N GLY A 198 -13.40 3.11 0.87
CA GLY A 198 -14.28 4.28 0.90
C GLY A 198 -15.02 4.51 -0.41
N TRP A 199 -14.34 4.44 -1.56
CA TRP A 199 -14.96 4.58 -2.87
C TRP A 199 -15.99 3.49 -3.17
N ILE A 200 -15.68 2.23 -2.85
CA ILE A 200 -16.57 1.09 -3.06
C ILE A 200 -17.83 1.24 -2.20
N VAL A 201 -17.66 1.64 -0.94
CA VAL A 201 -18.76 1.86 0.00
C VAL A 201 -19.62 3.04 -0.43
N LEU A 202 -19.02 4.16 -0.85
CA LEU A 202 -19.76 5.32 -1.34
C LEU A 202 -20.57 5.00 -2.60
N GLY A 203 -20.00 4.23 -3.54
CA GLY A 203 -20.69 3.72 -4.71
C GLY A 203 -21.86 2.80 -4.33
N SER A 204 -21.68 1.93 -3.36
CA SER A 204 -22.71 1.02 -2.83
C SER A 204 -23.85 1.79 -2.15
N ALA A 205 -23.51 2.81 -1.36
CA ALA A 205 -24.50 3.71 -0.77
C ALA A 205 -25.30 4.47 -1.84
N ALA A 206 -24.67 4.90 -2.93
CA ALA A 206 -25.36 5.53 -4.05
C ALA A 206 -26.41 4.60 -4.70
N VAL A 207 -26.12 3.29 -4.82
CA VAL A 207 -27.12 2.30 -5.27
C VAL A 207 -28.29 2.21 -4.29
N LEU A 208 -28.02 2.12 -2.98
CA LEU A 208 -29.07 2.05 -1.95
C LEU A 208 -29.96 3.31 -1.95
N VAL A 209 -29.36 4.49 -2.10
CA VAL A 209 -30.06 5.78 -2.24
C VAL A 209 -31.04 5.74 -3.42
N LYS A 210 -30.59 5.25 -4.59
CA LYS A 210 -31.42 5.10 -5.78
C LYS A 210 -32.57 4.10 -5.59
N LEU A 211 -32.29 2.96 -4.98
CA LEU A 211 -33.30 1.93 -4.68
C LEU A 211 -34.36 2.46 -3.69
N ALA A 212 -33.93 3.20 -2.67
CA ALA A 212 -34.80 3.83 -1.68
C ALA A 212 -35.67 4.95 -2.29
N ASP A 213 -35.12 5.75 -3.21
CA ASP A 213 -35.86 6.79 -3.94
C ASP A 213 -36.97 6.19 -4.80
N THR A 214 -36.68 5.14 -5.58
CA THR A 214 -37.66 4.41 -6.40
C THR A 214 -38.76 3.72 -5.57
N ALA A 215 -38.43 3.33 -4.32
CA ALA A 215 -39.36 2.71 -3.38
C ALA A 215 -40.11 3.73 -2.51
N LYS A 216 -39.82 5.04 -2.66
CA LYS A 216 -40.39 6.14 -1.86
C LYS A 216 -40.13 5.97 -0.36
N ARG A 217 -38.93 5.53 0.01
CA ARG A 217 -38.49 5.30 1.41
C ARG A 217 -37.46 6.37 1.83
N PRO A 218 -37.91 7.58 2.26
CA PRO A 218 -37.00 8.71 2.52
C PRO A 218 -36.03 8.46 3.68
N LEU A 219 -36.45 7.74 4.74
CA LEU A 219 -35.57 7.40 5.86
C LEU A 219 -34.43 6.47 5.42
N LEU A 220 -34.72 5.44 4.63
CA LEU A 220 -33.70 4.54 4.09
C LEU A 220 -32.75 5.29 3.14
N LYS A 221 -33.26 6.23 2.35
CA LYS A 221 -32.45 7.09 1.49
C LYS A 221 -31.48 7.94 2.30
N LEU A 222 -31.99 8.60 3.34
CA LEU A 222 -31.18 9.46 4.21
C LEU A 222 -30.13 8.63 4.98
N SER A 223 -30.51 7.51 5.60
CA SER A 223 -29.58 6.67 6.37
C SER A 223 -28.49 6.07 5.48
N ALA A 224 -28.80 5.59 4.27
CA ALA A 224 -27.80 5.07 3.36
C ALA A 224 -26.81 6.17 2.89
N ALA A 225 -27.31 7.36 2.58
CA ALA A 225 -26.48 8.49 2.19
C ALA A 225 -25.55 8.92 3.34
N THR A 226 -26.11 9.11 4.54
CA THR A 226 -25.34 9.52 5.72
C THR A 226 -24.30 8.48 6.10
N ALA A 227 -24.67 7.19 6.19
CA ALA A 227 -23.73 6.12 6.51
C ALA A 227 -22.60 6.02 5.48
N GLY A 228 -22.94 6.06 4.17
CA GLY A 228 -21.94 6.03 3.11
C GLY A 228 -20.96 7.21 3.17
N MET A 229 -21.44 8.43 3.45
CA MET A 229 -20.59 9.61 3.60
C MET A 229 -19.72 9.56 4.85
N LEU A 230 -20.25 9.09 5.99
CA LEU A 230 -19.48 8.93 7.22
C LEU A 230 -18.37 7.91 7.06
N VAL A 231 -18.68 6.73 6.50
CA VAL A 231 -17.67 5.70 6.22
C VAL A 231 -16.61 6.22 5.26
N PHE A 232 -17.00 6.90 4.18
CA PHE A 232 -16.05 7.51 3.25
C PHE A 232 -15.17 8.55 3.95
N GLY A 233 -15.74 9.39 4.81
CA GLY A 233 -15.00 10.37 5.61
C GLY A 233 -13.96 9.73 6.51
N VAL A 234 -14.31 8.64 7.20
CA VAL A 234 -13.34 7.87 8.00
C VAL A 234 -12.26 7.24 7.12
N CYS A 235 -12.63 6.65 5.99
CA CYS A 235 -11.66 6.08 5.05
C CYS A 235 -10.70 7.12 4.42
N LEU A 236 -11.02 8.41 4.50
CA LEU A 236 -10.10 9.48 4.10
C LEU A 236 -9.07 9.84 5.18
N LEU A 237 -9.27 9.48 6.45
CA LEU A 237 -8.39 9.89 7.55
C LEU A 237 -6.93 9.50 7.34
N PRO A 238 -6.59 8.26 6.91
CA PRO A 238 -5.20 7.89 6.61
C PRO A 238 -4.56 8.79 5.56
N LEU A 239 -5.31 9.17 4.52
CA LEU A 239 -4.85 10.08 3.47
C LEU A 239 -4.71 11.51 3.96
N LEU A 240 -5.68 12.00 4.74
CA LEU A 240 -5.67 13.35 5.31
C LEU A 240 -4.57 13.54 6.37
N ALA A 241 -4.12 12.45 6.99
CA ALA A 241 -3.00 12.45 7.92
C ALA A 241 -1.62 12.49 7.21
N ALA A 242 -1.55 12.24 5.89
CA ALA A 242 -0.28 12.19 5.16
C ALA A 242 0.58 13.46 5.27
N PRO A 243 0.04 14.70 5.25
CA PRO A 243 0.86 15.90 5.46
C PRO A 243 1.53 15.95 6.84
N ARG A 244 0.81 15.51 7.90
CA ARG A 244 1.35 15.42 9.25
C ARG A 244 2.42 14.35 9.34
N LEU A 245 2.16 13.15 8.78
CA LEU A 245 3.14 12.08 8.68
C LEU A 245 4.44 12.58 8.04
N VAL A 246 4.36 13.31 6.92
CA VAL A 246 5.53 13.84 6.21
C VAL A 246 6.28 14.86 7.06
N SER A 247 5.57 15.76 7.75
CA SER A 247 6.17 16.76 8.64
C SER A 247 6.92 16.11 9.79
N ASP A 248 6.26 15.19 10.51
CA ASP A 248 6.82 14.49 11.66
C ASP A 248 8.03 13.62 11.23
N ALA A 249 7.91 12.90 10.09
CA ALA A 249 8.99 12.09 9.54
C ALA A 249 10.20 12.94 9.12
N SER A 250 10.00 14.12 8.54
CA SER A 250 11.08 15.05 8.18
C SER A 250 11.82 15.56 9.40
N GLU A 251 11.10 15.88 10.46
CA GLU A 251 11.69 16.29 11.73
C GLU A 251 12.51 15.18 12.37
N GLN A 252 11.93 13.96 12.49
CA GLN A 252 12.63 12.79 13.04
C GLN A 252 13.88 12.44 12.24
N TYR A 253 13.80 12.51 10.90
CA TYR A 253 14.94 12.25 10.03
C TYR A 253 16.08 13.26 10.25
N MET A 254 15.76 14.54 10.29
CA MET A 254 16.72 15.62 10.51
C MET A 254 17.37 15.51 11.89
N GLN A 255 16.58 15.27 12.94
CA GLN A 255 17.08 15.12 14.32
C GLN A 255 18.04 13.93 14.45
N ALA A 256 17.69 12.78 13.84
CA ALA A 256 18.47 11.56 13.95
C ALA A 256 19.72 11.56 13.06
N PHE A 257 19.67 12.14 11.86
CA PHE A 257 20.72 11.94 10.85
C PHE A 257 21.43 13.24 10.44
N GLY A 258 21.06 14.37 11.04
CA GLY A 258 21.77 15.65 10.89
C GLY A 258 21.68 16.31 9.52
N LYS A 259 20.79 15.78 8.64
CA LYS A 259 20.53 16.33 7.30
C LYS A 259 19.03 16.35 7.02
N THR A 260 18.56 17.35 6.27
CA THR A 260 17.21 17.29 5.73
C THR A 260 17.12 16.21 4.66
N ALA A 261 16.03 15.48 4.62
CA ALA A 261 15.85 14.41 3.63
C ALA A 261 15.96 14.96 2.20
N GLU A 262 15.48 16.17 1.94
CA GLU A 262 15.52 16.86 0.65
C GLU A 262 16.96 17.13 0.16
N SER A 263 17.91 17.25 1.06
CA SER A 263 19.33 17.48 0.71
C SER A 263 20.06 16.21 0.24
N VAL A 264 19.48 15.03 0.47
CA VAL A 264 20.03 13.73 0.09
C VAL A 264 19.28 13.22 -1.13
N THR A 265 19.82 13.40 -2.32
CA THR A 265 19.10 13.05 -3.57
C THR A 265 19.94 12.21 -4.53
N ALA A 266 19.26 11.41 -5.36
CA ALA A 266 19.85 10.70 -6.49
C ALA A 266 18.84 10.68 -7.67
N PRO A 267 19.28 10.48 -8.92
CA PRO A 267 18.43 10.63 -10.11
C PRO A 267 17.17 9.77 -10.15
N ARG A 268 17.19 8.62 -9.47
CA ARG A 268 16.05 7.67 -9.45
C ARG A 268 15.18 7.79 -8.20
N PHE A 269 15.51 8.70 -7.28
CA PHE A 269 14.76 8.89 -6.04
C PHE A 269 13.42 9.57 -6.27
N ARG A 270 12.47 9.24 -5.42
CA ARG A 270 11.21 9.96 -5.35
C ARG A 270 11.46 11.42 -5.02
N THR A 271 10.79 12.31 -5.74
CA THR A 271 10.93 13.76 -5.54
C THR A 271 10.02 14.30 -4.43
N VAL A 272 8.97 13.54 -4.07
CA VAL A 272 8.03 13.88 -2.99
C VAL A 272 7.72 12.65 -2.15
N PRO A 273 7.51 12.81 -0.84
CA PRO A 273 7.19 11.68 0.05
C PRO A 273 5.82 11.05 -0.24
N PHE A 274 4.88 11.81 -0.78
CA PHE A 274 3.56 11.32 -1.11
C PHE A 274 3.02 11.87 -2.44
N SER A 275 2.42 10.99 -3.25
CA SER A 275 1.74 11.31 -4.52
C SER A 275 0.39 10.62 -4.57
N LEU A 276 -0.70 11.40 -4.53
CA LEU A 276 -2.05 10.85 -4.62
C LEU A 276 -2.34 10.13 -5.95
N PRO A 277 -1.86 10.58 -7.12
CA PRO A 277 -1.97 9.77 -8.33
C PRO A 277 -1.28 8.41 -8.22
N ALA A 278 -0.12 8.32 -7.57
CA ALA A 278 0.57 7.05 -7.38
C ALA A 278 -0.27 6.04 -6.57
N TYR A 279 -1.15 6.50 -5.68
CA TYR A 279 -2.10 5.64 -4.98
C TYR A 279 -3.00 4.87 -5.97
N TYR A 280 -3.49 5.51 -7.02
CA TYR A 280 -4.33 4.87 -8.04
C TYR A 280 -3.54 4.10 -9.09
N PHE A 281 -2.39 4.64 -9.53
CA PHE A 281 -1.62 4.11 -10.64
C PHE A 281 -0.57 3.06 -10.24
N GLY A 282 -0.25 2.95 -8.96
CA GLY A 282 0.87 2.14 -8.48
C GLY A 282 2.22 2.84 -8.67
N ILE A 283 3.29 2.17 -8.23
CA ILE A 283 4.67 2.61 -8.37
C ILE A 283 5.40 1.63 -9.30
N PRO A 284 5.88 2.07 -10.47
CA PRO A 284 6.57 1.19 -11.41
C PRO A 284 7.92 0.71 -10.88
N SER A 285 8.27 -0.56 -11.19
CA SER A 285 9.55 -1.18 -10.84
C SER A 285 9.83 -2.29 -11.85
N ALA A 286 10.63 -2.02 -12.88
CA ALA A 286 10.88 -2.99 -13.96
C ALA A 286 12.35 -3.26 -14.27
N ASP A 287 13.26 -2.36 -13.84
CA ASP A 287 14.68 -2.41 -14.18
C ASP A 287 15.46 -3.30 -13.20
N TYR A 288 15.01 -4.54 -13.03
CA TYR A 288 15.67 -5.53 -12.17
C TYR A 288 15.78 -6.90 -12.86
N GLU A 289 16.72 -7.70 -12.40
CA GLU A 289 16.81 -9.13 -12.65
C GLU A 289 16.47 -9.88 -11.37
N LEU A 290 15.81 -11.02 -11.51
CA LEU A 290 15.42 -11.87 -10.40
C LEU A 290 15.92 -13.29 -10.64
N ARG A 291 16.60 -13.85 -9.61
CA ARG A 291 16.90 -15.27 -9.50
C ARG A 291 16.26 -15.77 -8.21
N GLU A 292 15.32 -16.69 -8.35
CA GLU A 292 14.53 -17.22 -7.23
C GLU A 292 15.09 -18.55 -6.74
N ASN A 293 14.82 -18.86 -5.47
CA ASN A 293 15.06 -20.16 -4.86
C ASN A 293 16.51 -20.66 -4.96
N VAL A 294 17.47 -19.77 -4.64
CA VAL A 294 18.88 -20.13 -4.55
C VAL A 294 19.13 -20.78 -3.20
N LEU A 295 19.55 -22.05 -3.18
CA LEU A 295 19.90 -22.76 -1.95
C LEU A 295 21.19 -22.17 -1.36
N PHE A 296 21.18 -21.79 -0.09
CA PHE A 296 22.38 -21.32 0.62
C PHE A 296 22.73 -22.18 1.83
N TYR A 297 21.78 -22.98 2.30
CA TYR A 297 22.03 -23.85 3.45
C TYR A 297 21.24 -25.15 3.36
N GLU A 298 21.92 -26.26 3.67
CA GLU A 298 21.32 -27.59 3.88
C GLU A 298 21.89 -28.15 5.18
N GLY A 299 21.02 -28.29 6.18
CA GLY A 299 21.38 -28.76 7.51
C GLY A 299 21.60 -30.28 7.53
N ALA A 300 22.80 -30.70 7.95
CA ALA A 300 23.20 -32.11 7.94
C ALA A 300 23.08 -32.78 9.31
N ALA A 301 22.92 -32.04 10.41
CA ALA A 301 22.96 -32.59 11.76
C ALA A 301 22.23 -31.70 12.79
N GLY A 302 21.93 -32.27 13.95
CA GLY A 302 21.34 -31.58 15.09
C GLY A 302 19.92 -31.05 14.79
N ALA A 303 19.59 -29.89 15.33
CA ALA A 303 18.29 -29.24 15.09
C ALA A 303 18.06 -28.91 13.62
N ASP A 304 19.11 -28.72 12.82
CA ASP A 304 19.06 -28.35 11.42
C ASP A 304 18.93 -29.55 10.47
N GLN A 305 18.91 -30.79 10.98
CA GLN A 305 18.87 -31.98 10.10
C GLN A 305 17.64 -31.93 9.17
N GLY A 306 17.91 -31.88 7.85
CA GLY A 306 16.86 -31.80 6.81
C GLY A 306 16.37 -30.39 6.52
N LEU A 307 16.84 -29.38 7.24
CA LEU A 307 16.52 -27.96 6.96
C LEU A 307 17.13 -27.54 5.62
N ARG A 308 16.31 -26.92 4.76
CA ARG A 308 16.77 -26.31 3.51
C ARG A 308 16.34 -24.87 3.45
N LEU A 309 17.30 -23.97 3.33
CA LEU A 309 17.05 -22.54 3.29
C LEU A 309 17.48 -21.94 1.95
N TYR A 310 16.60 -21.14 1.40
CA TYR A 310 16.76 -20.49 0.11
C TYR A 310 16.67 -18.98 0.25
N PHE A 311 17.19 -18.27 -0.75
CA PHE A 311 16.95 -16.85 -0.93
C PHE A 311 16.53 -16.54 -2.37
N ASP A 312 15.89 -15.38 -2.53
CA ASP A 312 15.69 -14.74 -3.82
C ASP A 312 16.63 -13.54 -3.91
N VAL A 313 17.25 -13.34 -5.07
CA VAL A 313 18.09 -12.17 -5.30
C VAL A 313 17.54 -11.32 -6.43
N TYR A 314 17.36 -10.04 -6.10
CA TYR A 314 16.98 -9.00 -7.04
C TYR A 314 18.20 -8.12 -7.31
N ARG A 315 18.56 -7.95 -8.59
CA ARG A 315 19.72 -7.15 -9.00
C ARG A 315 19.28 -6.08 -9.99
N PRO A 316 20.02 -4.96 -10.08
CA PRO A 316 19.86 -4.07 -11.23
C PRO A 316 20.12 -4.84 -12.52
N ARG A 317 19.38 -4.55 -13.58
CA ARG A 317 19.76 -5.06 -14.91
C ARG A 317 21.18 -4.63 -15.21
N ALA A 318 21.94 -5.53 -15.81
CA ALA A 318 23.35 -5.30 -16.12
C ALA A 318 23.53 -3.93 -16.81
N SER A 319 24.07 -2.98 -16.10
CA SER A 319 24.57 -1.72 -16.62
C SER A 319 26.09 -1.83 -16.67
N GLN A 320 26.70 -1.10 -17.57
CA GLN A 320 28.18 -1.00 -17.65
C GLN A 320 28.81 -0.25 -16.47
N ASP A 321 27.99 0.10 -15.45
CA ASP A 321 28.44 0.81 -14.26
C ASP A 321 29.25 -0.10 -13.33
N ALA A 322 30.27 0.47 -12.74
CA ALA A 322 31.21 -0.22 -11.88
C ALA A 322 30.52 -0.96 -10.71
N LEU A 323 30.85 -2.23 -10.54
CA LEU A 323 30.60 -3.05 -9.37
C LEU A 323 31.74 -2.81 -8.35
N PRO A 324 31.52 -3.07 -7.05
CA PRO A 324 30.38 -3.72 -6.38
C PRO A 324 29.27 -2.74 -5.95
N ARG A 325 28.07 -3.28 -5.68
CA ARG A 325 26.86 -2.53 -5.35
C ARG A 325 26.44 -2.72 -3.89
N PRO A 326 25.85 -1.70 -3.25
CA PRO A 326 25.36 -1.84 -1.88
C PRO A 326 24.30 -2.94 -1.80
N VAL A 327 24.25 -3.58 -0.64
CA VAL A 327 23.40 -4.73 -0.35
C VAL A 327 22.23 -4.32 0.55
N LEU A 328 21.04 -4.87 0.28
CA LEU A 328 19.90 -4.87 1.18
C LEU A 328 19.51 -6.32 1.47
N ILE A 329 19.63 -6.75 2.73
CA ILE A 329 19.13 -8.05 3.20
C ILE A 329 17.71 -7.85 3.75
N ARG A 330 16.76 -8.66 3.26
CA ARG A 330 15.37 -8.63 3.67
C ARG A 330 15.01 -9.91 4.41
N ILE A 331 14.39 -9.78 5.60
CA ILE A 331 14.00 -10.88 6.48
C ILE A 331 12.47 -10.82 6.64
N HIS A 332 11.78 -11.91 6.26
CA HIS A 332 10.32 -11.95 6.29
C HIS A 332 9.74 -12.04 7.71
N GLY A 333 8.50 -11.57 7.86
CA GLY A 333 7.71 -11.71 9.09
C GLY A 333 6.97 -13.06 9.18
N GLY A 334 5.95 -13.10 10.06
CA GLY A 334 5.09 -14.27 10.23
C GLY A 334 5.17 -14.92 11.61
N GLY A 335 5.47 -14.15 12.66
CA GLY A 335 5.49 -14.64 14.04
C GLY A 335 6.43 -15.82 14.23
N TRP A 336 7.54 -15.87 13.51
CA TRP A 336 8.58 -16.92 13.53
C TRP A 336 8.09 -18.34 13.19
N THR A 337 6.79 -18.53 12.96
CA THR A 337 6.16 -19.85 12.75
C THR A 337 5.61 -20.06 11.35
N ILE A 338 5.45 -18.97 10.58
CA ILE A 338 4.95 -18.95 9.21
C ILE A 338 5.72 -17.91 8.38
N GLY A 339 5.35 -17.77 7.13
CA GLY A 339 5.94 -16.76 6.24
C GLY A 339 6.95 -17.35 5.26
N ASP A 340 7.31 -16.54 4.29
CA ASP A 340 8.30 -16.86 3.28
C ASP A 340 8.86 -15.56 2.67
N LYS A 341 9.99 -15.68 1.99
CA LYS A 341 10.51 -14.68 1.07
C LYS A 341 9.53 -14.41 -0.10
N GLY A 342 9.81 -13.44 -0.93
CA GLY A 342 9.04 -13.14 -2.14
C GLY A 342 7.70 -12.49 -1.85
N ALA A 343 6.58 -13.12 -2.24
CA ALA A 343 5.24 -12.54 -2.13
C ALA A 343 4.83 -12.19 -0.69
N GLN A 344 5.35 -12.92 0.30
CA GLN A 344 5.02 -12.71 1.71
C GLN A 344 5.95 -11.71 2.42
N ASN A 345 6.96 -11.18 1.72
CA ASN A 345 7.89 -10.19 2.25
C ASN A 345 7.91 -8.88 1.46
N ASN A 346 6.75 -8.42 0.99
CA ASN A 346 6.60 -7.21 0.20
C ASN A 346 7.61 -7.15 -0.98
N ALA A 347 7.43 -8.06 -1.96
CA ALA A 347 8.34 -8.19 -3.10
C ALA A 347 8.55 -6.88 -3.88
N GLN A 348 7.59 -5.94 -3.83
CA GLN A 348 7.73 -4.65 -4.52
C GLN A 348 8.84 -3.78 -3.93
N LEU A 349 9.08 -3.86 -2.61
CA LEU A 349 10.20 -3.17 -1.97
C LEU A 349 11.53 -3.68 -2.55
N ASN A 350 11.67 -5.01 -2.70
CA ASN A 350 12.85 -5.65 -3.25
C ASN A 350 13.11 -5.19 -4.70
N LYS A 351 12.05 -5.24 -5.53
CA LYS A 351 12.09 -4.77 -6.93
C LYS A 351 12.46 -3.29 -7.04
N TYR A 352 11.89 -2.47 -6.14
CA TYR A 352 12.11 -1.03 -6.13
C TYR A 352 13.56 -0.68 -5.85
N PHE A 353 14.16 -1.24 -4.79
CA PHE A 353 15.56 -0.96 -4.45
C PHE A 353 16.54 -1.62 -5.44
N ALA A 354 16.22 -2.77 -6.00
CA ALA A 354 17.02 -3.34 -7.08
C ALA A 354 17.07 -2.41 -8.30
N ALA A 355 15.92 -1.83 -8.70
CA ALA A 355 15.87 -0.85 -9.78
C ALA A 355 16.66 0.44 -9.49
N GLN A 356 16.93 0.75 -8.21
CA GLN A 356 17.74 1.88 -7.78
C GLN A 356 19.25 1.58 -7.66
N GLY A 357 19.66 0.36 -7.89
CA GLY A 357 21.06 0.01 -7.92
C GLY A 357 21.55 -0.84 -6.76
N TYR A 358 20.67 -1.31 -5.87
CA TYR A 358 21.02 -2.23 -4.79
C TYR A 358 20.95 -3.69 -5.25
N VAL A 359 21.78 -4.55 -4.64
CA VAL A 359 21.56 -6.00 -4.68
C VAL A 359 20.73 -6.37 -3.47
N VAL A 360 19.52 -6.85 -3.69
CA VAL A 360 18.56 -7.18 -2.62
C VAL A 360 18.48 -8.69 -2.48
N PHE A 361 18.76 -9.18 -1.27
CA PHE A 361 18.63 -10.58 -0.91
C PHE A 361 17.44 -10.75 0.02
N ASP A 362 16.45 -11.50 -0.41
CA ASP A 362 15.25 -11.84 0.33
C ASP A 362 15.40 -13.27 0.84
N ILE A 363 15.64 -13.44 2.14
CA ILE A 363 16.16 -14.69 2.71
C ILE A 363 15.13 -15.44 3.54
N GLN A 364 15.29 -16.77 3.60
CA GLN A 364 14.60 -17.66 4.52
C GLN A 364 15.43 -17.88 5.79
N TYR A 365 14.73 -18.28 6.85
CA TYR A 365 15.26 -18.85 8.09
C TYR A 365 14.39 -20.01 8.53
N GLY A 366 14.86 -20.86 9.45
CA GLY A 366 14.08 -21.97 10.00
C GLY A 366 12.92 -21.45 10.85
N LEU A 367 11.73 -21.99 10.64
CA LEU A 367 10.51 -21.58 11.33
C LEU A 367 10.24 -22.49 12.53
N SER A 368 9.84 -21.93 13.66
CA SER A 368 9.45 -22.71 14.83
C SER A 368 8.20 -23.54 14.56
N ASP A 369 8.19 -24.75 15.06
CA ASP A 369 7.05 -25.70 15.00
C ASP A 369 6.04 -25.53 16.14
N THR A 370 6.21 -24.51 16.99
CA THR A 370 5.21 -24.09 17.98
C THR A 370 3.88 -23.72 17.33
N ALA A 371 2.87 -23.39 18.14
CA ALA A 371 1.56 -23.02 17.62
C ALA A 371 1.67 -21.89 16.58
N LYS A 372 1.20 -22.17 15.36
CA LYS A 372 1.30 -21.22 14.25
C LYS A 372 0.56 -19.93 14.55
N PHE A 373 1.20 -18.79 14.30
CA PHE A 373 0.64 -17.45 14.46
C PHE A 373 -0.71 -17.31 13.73
N VAL A 374 -0.82 -17.86 12.51
CA VAL A 374 -2.10 -17.98 11.79
C VAL A 374 -2.39 -19.46 11.57
N LYS A 375 -3.44 -19.98 12.22
CA LYS A 375 -3.86 -21.38 12.11
C LYS A 375 -4.15 -21.74 10.64
N GLY A 376 -3.64 -22.91 10.21
CA GLY A 376 -3.86 -23.42 8.86
C GLY A 376 -2.94 -22.84 7.78
N SER A 377 -2.02 -21.93 8.11
CA SER A 377 -1.02 -21.46 7.15
C SER A 377 -0.09 -22.60 6.72
N PRO A 378 0.09 -22.83 5.41
CA PRO A 378 0.99 -23.85 4.93
C PRO A 378 2.45 -23.44 5.20
N VAL A 379 3.21 -24.35 5.78
CA VAL A 379 4.67 -24.23 5.95
C VAL A 379 5.29 -25.52 5.47
N PRO A 380 6.29 -25.50 4.58
CA PRO A 380 7.00 -26.71 4.18
C PRO A 380 7.72 -27.36 5.36
N ASP A 381 7.60 -28.69 5.50
CA ASP A 381 8.28 -29.45 6.56
C ASP A 381 9.79 -29.24 6.55
N SER A 382 10.39 -29.04 5.37
CA SER A 382 11.82 -28.77 5.21
C SER A 382 12.30 -27.44 5.80
N ARG A 383 11.38 -26.59 6.34
CA ARG A 383 11.69 -25.30 6.98
C ARG A 383 11.16 -25.18 8.40
N SER A 384 10.37 -26.14 8.87
CA SER A 384 9.77 -26.13 10.21
C SER A 384 10.50 -27.10 11.13
N GLY A 385 10.78 -26.66 12.34
CA GLY A 385 11.43 -27.46 13.39
C GLY A 385 11.40 -26.76 14.74
N SER A 386 11.95 -27.39 15.77
CA SER A 386 12.03 -26.83 17.13
C SER A 386 13.09 -25.73 17.22
N PHE A 387 13.01 -24.73 16.30
CA PHE A 387 13.99 -23.64 16.25
C PHE A 387 13.69 -22.56 17.29
N SER A 388 14.73 -22.19 18.03
CA SER A 388 14.78 -21.01 18.91
C SER A 388 15.04 -19.72 18.13
N ILE A 389 14.89 -18.56 18.77
CA ILE A 389 15.34 -17.28 18.21
C ILE A 389 16.85 -17.31 17.91
N ASP A 390 17.66 -17.91 18.78
CA ASP A 390 19.10 -18.07 18.58
C ASP A 390 19.42 -18.87 17.31
N ASP A 391 18.66 -19.95 17.04
CA ASP A 391 18.80 -20.71 15.80
C ASP A 391 18.45 -19.88 14.56
N MET A 392 17.36 -19.09 14.63
CA MET A 392 16.95 -18.24 13.53
C MET A 392 17.98 -17.15 13.22
N VAL A 393 18.57 -16.53 14.27
CA VAL A 393 19.67 -15.57 14.12
C VAL A 393 20.91 -16.25 13.54
N ARG A 394 21.23 -17.47 13.98
CA ARG A 394 22.32 -18.27 13.42
C ARG A 394 22.10 -18.59 11.93
N HIS A 395 20.86 -18.88 11.50
CA HIS A 395 20.54 -19.09 10.08
C HIS A 395 20.81 -17.83 9.24
N ILE A 396 20.53 -16.64 9.79
CA ILE A 396 20.90 -15.37 9.15
C ILE A 396 22.42 -15.24 9.08
N GLY A 397 23.14 -15.59 10.15
CA GLY A 397 24.60 -15.66 10.15
C GLY A 397 25.16 -16.59 9.07
N VAL A 398 24.55 -17.77 8.88
CA VAL A 398 24.89 -18.71 7.78
C VAL A 398 24.74 -18.04 6.41
N PHE A 399 23.63 -17.33 6.20
CA PHE A 399 23.42 -16.58 4.95
C PHE A 399 24.51 -15.52 4.74
N THR A 400 24.92 -14.82 5.79
CA THR A 400 25.92 -13.75 5.64
C THR A 400 27.32 -14.31 5.30
N ARG A 401 27.67 -15.51 5.79
CA ARG A 401 28.87 -16.24 5.36
C ARG A 401 28.79 -16.61 3.87
N TYR A 402 27.66 -17.18 3.46
CA TYR A 402 27.40 -17.48 2.05
C TYR A 402 27.55 -16.22 1.19
N LEU A 403 26.95 -15.10 1.60
CA LEU A 403 27.06 -13.82 0.89
C LEU A 403 28.51 -13.34 0.80
N ALA A 404 29.28 -13.41 1.88
CA ALA A 404 30.68 -13.00 1.89
C ALA A 404 31.55 -13.83 0.93
N ASP A 405 31.27 -15.13 0.83
CA ASP A 405 31.98 -16.05 -0.07
C ASP A 405 31.61 -15.86 -1.54
N HIS A 406 30.36 -15.43 -1.82
CA HIS A 406 29.80 -15.33 -3.18
C HIS A 406 29.51 -13.87 -3.61
N ALA A 407 30.00 -12.87 -2.87
CA ALA A 407 29.67 -11.45 -3.12
C ALA A 407 29.96 -11.03 -4.56
N ALA A 408 31.10 -11.48 -5.11
CA ALA A 408 31.49 -11.19 -6.49
C ALA A 408 30.53 -11.77 -7.55
N GLU A 409 29.94 -12.96 -7.30
CA GLU A 409 28.97 -13.57 -8.21
C GLU A 409 27.72 -12.69 -8.37
N TYR A 410 27.30 -12.04 -7.30
CA TYR A 410 26.12 -11.17 -7.30
C TYR A 410 26.45 -9.71 -7.60
N GLY A 411 27.74 -9.35 -7.69
CA GLY A 411 28.19 -7.95 -7.78
C GLY A 411 27.85 -7.14 -6.53
N ALA A 412 27.83 -7.80 -5.38
CA ALA A 412 27.47 -7.24 -4.09
C ALA A 412 28.70 -6.66 -3.37
N ASP A 413 28.51 -5.56 -2.63
CA ASP A 413 29.51 -4.96 -1.75
C ASP A 413 29.27 -5.38 -0.29
N PRO A 414 30.01 -6.33 0.27
CA PRO A 414 29.85 -6.73 1.66
C PRO A 414 30.25 -5.63 2.66
N LYS A 415 30.91 -4.56 2.21
CA LYS A 415 31.25 -3.41 3.06
C LYS A 415 30.13 -2.37 3.15
N THR A 416 29.04 -2.56 2.39
CA THR A 416 27.91 -1.64 2.36
C THR A 416 26.60 -2.44 2.43
N VAL A 417 26.26 -2.91 3.64
CA VAL A 417 25.12 -3.78 3.90
C VAL A 417 24.07 -3.06 4.75
N PHE A 418 22.81 -3.08 4.30
CA PHE A 418 21.65 -2.70 5.07
C PHE A 418 20.85 -3.95 5.39
N ILE A 419 20.32 -4.04 6.61
CA ILE A 419 19.48 -5.16 7.03
C ILE A 419 18.10 -4.65 7.38
N SER A 420 17.08 -5.30 6.85
CA SER A 420 15.67 -4.92 7.01
C SER A 420 14.80 -6.15 7.20
N GLY A 421 13.75 -6.02 7.97
CA GLY A 421 12.77 -7.07 8.15
C GLY A 421 11.47 -6.52 8.72
N ALA A 422 10.40 -7.32 8.65
CA ALA A 422 9.07 -6.93 9.10
C ALA A 422 8.58 -7.83 10.24
N SER A 423 7.96 -7.27 11.29
CA SER A 423 7.38 -8.04 12.40
C SER A 423 8.45 -8.94 13.06
N ALA A 424 8.25 -10.25 13.12
CA ALA A 424 9.26 -11.24 13.52
C ALA A 424 10.60 -11.05 12.79
N GLY A 425 10.55 -10.78 11.47
CA GLY A 425 11.75 -10.49 10.68
C GLY A 425 12.41 -9.16 11.05
N GLY A 426 11.63 -8.18 11.54
CA GLY A 426 12.15 -6.91 12.07
C GLY A 426 12.92 -7.11 13.38
N GLN A 427 12.40 -7.96 14.25
CA GLN A 427 13.09 -8.40 15.47
C GLN A 427 14.38 -9.14 15.12
N LEU A 428 14.33 -10.15 14.21
CA LEU A 428 15.51 -10.90 13.78
C LEU A 428 16.56 -10.00 13.09
N ALA A 429 16.15 -9.02 12.32
CA ALA A 429 17.04 -8.01 11.72
C ALA A 429 17.76 -7.20 12.79
N GLY A 430 17.04 -6.81 13.84
CA GLY A 430 17.59 -6.15 15.02
C GLY A 430 18.61 -7.04 15.75
N ALA A 431 18.22 -8.27 16.08
CA ALA A 431 19.07 -9.24 16.78
C ALA A 431 20.38 -9.51 16.02
N ALA A 432 20.29 -9.76 14.70
CA ALA A 432 21.47 -10.02 13.87
C ALA A 432 22.38 -8.77 13.75
N SER A 433 21.81 -7.57 13.60
CA SER A 433 22.58 -6.34 13.38
C SER A 433 23.22 -5.80 14.66
N LEU A 434 22.52 -5.88 15.79
CA LEU A 434 22.94 -5.28 17.06
C LEU A 434 23.82 -6.23 17.88
N GLY A 435 23.66 -7.54 17.74
CA GLY A 435 24.48 -8.54 18.40
C GLY A 435 25.97 -8.46 18.04
N LEU A 436 26.31 -7.93 16.86
CA LEU A 436 27.69 -7.67 16.46
C LEU A 436 28.43 -6.72 17.39
N ALA A 437 27.75 -5.69 17.89
CA ALA A 437 28.38 -4.66 18.73
C ALA A 437 28.69 -5.15 20.13
N GLY A 438 27.97 -6.16 20.65
CA GLY A 438 28.10 -6.66 22.02
C GLY A 438 29.17 -7.73 22.25
N GLY A 439 29.78 -8.31 21.20
CA GLY A 439 30.94 -9.23 21.31
C GLY A 439 30.69 -10.58 22.00
N GLY A 440 29.43 -10.90 22.42
CA GLY A 440 29.11 -12.06 23.26
C GLY A 440 28.67 -13.33 22.53
N TYR A 441 28.31 -13.25 21.25
CA TYR A 441 27.61 -14.33 20.55
C TYR A 441 28.44 -15.07 19.48
N GLY A 442 29.69 -14.71 19.29
CA GLY A 442 30.69 -15.45 18.50
C GLY A 442 30.18 -15.83 17.09
N ASP A 443 30.29 -17.12 16.74
CA ASP A 443 29.96 -17.66 15.41
C ASP A 443 28.46 -17.67 15.08
N LEU A 444 27.60 -17.30 16.01
CA LEU A 444 26.15 -17.24 15.78
C LEU A 444 25.74 -16.06 14.91
N LEU A 445 26.56 -15.03 14.85
CA LEU A 445 26.25 -13.74 14.26
C LEU A 445 26.72 -13.60 12.81
N LEU A 446 26.59 -12.38 12.31
CA LEU A 446 26.97 -12.02 10.94
C LEU A 446 28.47 -12.26 10.68
N ASP A 447 28.79 -12.62 9.45
CA ASP A 447 30.19 -12.76 9.02
C ASP A 447 30.96 -11.43 9.21
N PRO A 448 32.13 -11.43 9.85
CA PRO A 448 32.89 -10.20 10.15
C PRO A 448 33.38 -9.45 8.90
N ARG A 449 33.34 -10.08 7.73
CA ARG A 449 33.63 -9.40 6.45
C ARG A 449 32.51 -8.45 6.02
N LEU A 450 31.31 -8.56 6.58
CA LEU A 450 30.20 -7.65 6.30
C LEU A 450 30.29 -6.41 7.21
N GLN A 451 29.95 -5.25 6.64
CA GLN A 451 29.77 -4.00 7.40
C GLN A 451 28.30 -3.56 7.29
N VAL A 452 27.59 -3.66 8.42
CA VAL A 452 26.21 -3.17 8.50
C VAL A 452 26.23 -1.65 8.60
N LYS A 453 25.68 -0.98 7.59
CA LYS A 453 25.60 0.48 7.47
C LYS A 453 24.30 1.06 7.99
N GLY A 454 23.27 0.24 8.14
CA GLY A 454 21.99 0.67 8.71
C GLY A 454 21.04 -0.49 8.93
N LEU A 455 20.20 -0.33 9.95
CA LEU A 455 19.12 -1.23 10.32
C LEU A 455 17.77 -0.57 9.98
N ILE A 456 16.86 -1.32 9.32
CA ILE A 456 15.57 -0.80 8.87
C ILE A 456 14.46 -1.78 9.27
N PRO A 457 14.05 -1.80 10.55
CA PRO A 457 12.99 -2.68 11.02
C PRO A 457 11.62 -2.06 10.78
N PHE A 458 10.68 -2.87 10.29
CA PHE A 458 9.29 -2.54 10.18
C PHE A 458 8.53 -3.19 11.33
N TYR A 459 7.85 -2.40 12.14
CA TYR A 459 7.05 -2.86 13.29
C TYR A 459 7.67 -4.06 14.01
N PRO A 460 8.91 -3.92 14.53
CA PRO A 460 9.69 -5.05 15.04
C PRO A 460 9.05 -5.67 16.28
N ALA A 461 8.85 -6.99 16.26
CA ALA A 461 8.19 -7.74 17.33
C ALA A 461 9.15 -8.09 18.50
N ASN A 462 9.95 -7.11 18.95
CA ASN A 462 10.96 -7.30 19.99
C ASN A 462 10.33 -7.76 21.30
N GLY A 463 10.84 -8.85 21.88
CA GLY A 463 10.41 -9.40 23.15
C GLY A 463 9.11 -10.23 23.10
N LEU A 464 8.52 -10.45 21.91
CA LEU A 464 7.22 -11.14 21.81
C LEU A 464 7.32 -12.64 21.49
N ALA A 465 8.52 -13.18 21.22
CA ALA A 465 8.67 -14.60 20.86
C ALA A 465 8.28 -15.52 22.03
N ASP A 466 8.57 -15.14 23.28
CA ASP A 466 8.21 -15.89 24.48
C ASP A 466 6.68 -16.06 24.63
N GLU A 467 5.88 -15.08 24.17
CA GLU A 467 4.41 -15.15 24.21
C GLU A 467 3.86 -16.24 23.28
N LEU A 468 4.63 -16.62 22.25
CA LEU A 468 4.33 -17.73 21.37
C LEU A 468 5.02 -19.04 21.77
N GLY A 469 5.69 -19.05 22.95
CA GLY A 469 6.43 -20.20 23.45
C GLY A 469 7.70 -20.53 22.67
N ILE A 470 8.28 -19.56 21.98
CA ILE A 470 9.51 -19.73 21.22
C ILE A 470 10.69 -19.31 22.10
N PRO A 471 11.58 -20.24 22.49
CA PRO A 471 12.70 -19.92 23.36
C PRO A 471 13.78 -19.10 22.64
N GLY A 472 14.58 -18.36 23.42
CA GLY A 472 15.72 -17.61 22.92
C GLY A 472 16.49 -16.92 24.04
N SER A 473 17.70 -16.50 23.76
CA SER A 473 18.45 -15.62 24.66
C SER A 473 17.70 -14.29 24.84
N PRO A 474 17.60 -13.75 26.05
CA PRO A 474 16.81 -12.54 26.31
C PRO A 474 17.17 -11.38 25.40
N GLU A 475 18.45 -11.17 25.14
CA GLU A 475 18.99 -10.08 24.31
C GLU A 475 18.70 -10.30 22.83
N LEU A 476 18.68 -11.54 22.35
CA LEU A 476 18.31 -11.84 20.97
C LEU A 476 16.80 -11.78 20.79
N ASN A 477 16.01 -12.13 21.82
CA ASN A 477 14.56 -12.00 21.82
C ASN A 477 14.16 -10.50 21.85
N ASP A 478 14.80 -9.68 22.71
CA ASP A 478 14.61 -8.22 22.72
C ASP A 478 15.90 -7.48 22.31
N PRO A 479 16.14 -7.24 21.02
CA PRO A 479 17.35 -6.57 20.53
C PRO A 479 17.55 -5.14 21.06
N ALA A 480 16.53 -4.53 21.69
CA ALA A 480 16.72 -3.23 22.35
C ALA A 480 17.73 -3.30 23.49
N LEU A 481 17.97 -4.49 24.07
CA LEU A 481 18.98 -4.75 25.08
C LEU A 481 20.42 -4.82 24.52
N LEU A 482 20.57 -4.99 23.21
CA LEU A 482 21.87 -5.06 22.52
C LEU A 482 22.36 -3.71 22.02
N VAL A 483 21.57 -2.66 22.19
CA VAL A 483 21.95 -1.34 21.68
C VAL A 483 23.18 -0.80 22.36
N HIS A 484 24.13 -0.33 21.56
CA HIS A 484 25.44 0.18 21.98
C HIS A 484 25.70 1.55 21.30
N PRO A 485 26.60 2.42 21.85
CA PRO A 485 26.94 3.70 21.23
C PRO A 485 27.38 3.59 19.77
N ASP A 486 28.02 2.47 19.40
CA ASP A 486 28.51 2.19 18.04
C ASP A 486 27.55 1.39 17.18
N SER A 487 26.34 1.09 17.68
CA SER A 487 25.31 0.41 16.90
C SER A 487 25.04 1.14 15.58
N PRO A 488 24.76 0.40 14.48
CA PRO A 488 24.44 1.01 13.19
C PRO A 488 23.23 1.95 13.32
N PRO A 489 23.15 3.02 12.52
CA PRO A 489 21.97 3.89 12.50
C PRO A 489 20.72 3.10 12.19
N VAL A 490 19.58 3.51 12.76
CA VAL A 490 18.30 2.81 12.62
C VAL A 490 17.19 3.72 12.10
N LEU A 491 16.45 3.25 11.11
CA LEU A 491 15.23 3.88 10.59
C LEU A 491 14.04 2.92 10.81
N ILE A 492 13.17 3.24 11.76
CA ILE A 492 12.09 2.36 12.22
C ILE A 492 10.76 2.78 11.58
N TYR A 493 10.00 1.83 11.06
CA TYR A 493 8.60 1.98 10.63
C TYR A 493 7.67 1.42 11.70
N GLN A 494 6.64 2.19 12.11
CA GLN A 494 5.63 1.70 13.05
C GLN A 494 4.25 2.30 12.80
N GLY A 495 3.22 1.47 12.69
CA GLY A 495 1.83 1.89 12.68
C GLY A 495 1.37 2.34 14.05
N THR A 496 0.60 3.44 14.15
CA THR A 496 0.10 3.93 15.45
C THR A 496 -1.09 3.13 15.98
N HIS A 497 -1.74 2.35 15.11
CA HIS A 497 -2.91 1.52 15.44
C HIS A 497 -2.61 0.03 15.32
N ASP A 498 -1.32 -0.35 15.34
CA ASP A 498 -0.87 -1.74 15.29
C ASP A 498 -1.39 -2.51 16.53
N GLY A 499 -2.26 -3.48 16.30
CA GLY A 499 -2.87 -4.32 17.32
C GLY A 499 -2.16 -5.66 17.54
N ILE A 500 -1.12 -5.94 16.74
CA ILE A 500 -0.30 -7.16 16.85
C ILE A 500 1.00 -6.87 17.61
N VAL A 501 1.67 -5.78 17.23
CA VAL A 501 2.90 -5.33 17.87
C VAL A 501 2.66 -3.94 18.45
N ASP A 502 2.58 -3.84 19.77
CA ASP A 502 2.36 -2.57 20.47
C ASP A 502 3.37 -1.53 19.99
N PRO A 503 2.92 -0.35 19.48
CA PRO A 503 3.80 0.73 19.02
C PRO A 503 4.84 1.17 20.04
N ALA A 504 4.59 0.96 21.34
CA ALA A 504 5.56 1.22 22.40
C ALA A 504 6.85 0.40 22.27
N ILE A 505 6.79 -0.77 21.62
CA ILE A 505 7.98 -1.63 21.40
C ILE A 505 8.99 -0.92 20.50
N ALA A 506 8.53 -0.36 19.38
CA ALA A 506 9.37 0.45 18.50
C ALA A 506 9.89 1.72 19.21
N GLY A 507 9.05 2.32 20.06
CA GLY A 507 9.43 3.44 20.92
C GLY A 507 10.56 3.07 21.89
N ARG A 508 10.48 1.90 22.54
CA ARG A 508 11.55 1.39 23.41
C ARG A 508 12.85 1.17 22.66
N LEU A 509 12.81 0.55 21.48
CA LEU A 509 14.01 0.36 20.67
C LEU A 509 14.68 1.72 20.36
N ARG A 510 13.92 2.72 19.93
CA ARG A 510 14.47 4.08 19.72
C ARG A 510 15.06 4.66 21.02
N GLN A 511 14.35 4.52 22.13
CA GLN A 511 14.81 5.05 23.42
C GLN A 511 16.12 4.40 23.86
N SER A 512 16.31 3.08 23.69
CA SER A 512 17.57 2.40 23.98
C SER A 512 18.75 3.00 23.20
N TYR A 513 18.55 3.42 21.95
CA TYR A 513 19.58 4.13 21.19
C TYR A 513 19.93 5.47 21.86
N LEU A 514 18.94 6.24 22.26
CA LEU A 514 19.16 7.54 22.91
C LEU A 514 19.85 7.37 24.27
N ASP A 515 19.44 6.39 25.06
CA ASP A 515 20.03 6.07 26.37
C ASP A 515 21.48 5.61 26.25
N ALA A 516 21.83 4.91 25.18
CA ALA A 516 23.19 4.55 24.84
C ALA A 516 24.04 5.73 24.29
N GLY A 517 23.46 6.92 24.15
CA GLY A 517 24.13 8.08 23.57
C GLY A 517 24.24 8.07 22.04
N ASN A 518 23.56 7.14 21.37
CA ASN A 518 23.52 7.04 19.92
C ASN A 518 22.28 7.73 19.36
N LEU A 519 22.42 8.96 18.89
CA LEU A 519 21.31 9.76 18.37
C LEU A 519 20.81 9.32 16.99
N ARG A 520 21.48 8.35 16.32
CA ARG A 520 21.17 7.93 14.95
C ARG A 520 19.99 6.97 14.87
N ALA A 521 18.86 7.33 15.50
CA ALA A 521 17.64 6.54 15.55
C ALA A 521 16.41 7.38 15.22
N ALA A 522 15.78 7.11 14.07
CA ALA A 522 14.52 7.73 13.67
C ALA A 522 13.37 6.71 13.74
N LEU A 523 12.28 7.11 14.37
CA LEU A 523 11.02 6.35 14.39
C LEU A 523 9.98 7.11 13.57
N LEU A 524 9.58 6.54 12.44
CA LEU A 524 8.52 7.09 11.59
C LEU A 524 7.19 6.42 11.95
N SER A 525 6.30 7.18 12.59
CA SER A 525 4.99 6.71 13.03
C SER A 525 3.95 6.94 11.94
N MET A 526 3.20 5.89 11.56
CA MET A 526 2.17 5.91 10.53
C MET A 526 0.79 6.10 11.14
N PRO A 527 0.19 7.31 11.07
CA PRO A 527 -1.11 7.59 11.68
C PRO A 527 -2.20 6.66 11.14
N PHE A 528 -2.99 6.05 12.01
CA PHE A 528 -4.01 5.03 11.68
C PHE A 528 -3.46 3.74 11.07
N GLY A 529 -2.16 3.62 10.84
CA GLY A 529 -1.55 2.41 10.31
C GLY A 529 -1.65 1.26 11.30
N GLY A 530 -2.15 0.12 10.86
CA GLY A 530 -2.14 -1.14 11.58
C GLY A 530 -0.83 -1.91 11.36
N HIS A 531 -0.80 -3.16 11.80
CA HIS A 531 0.31 -4.07 11.50
C HIS A 531 0.40 -4.31 9.99
N ALA A 532 1.59 -4.39 9.43
CA ALA A 532 1.83 -4.57 7.99
C ALA A 532 1.19 -3.51 7.06
N SER A 533 0.94 -2.30 7.57
CA SER A 533 0.37 -1.19 6.78
C SER A 533 1.27 -0.68 5.64
N ASP A 534 2.45 -1.29 5.45
CA ASP A 534 3.33 -1.14 4.29
C ASP A 534 2.98 -2.08 3.12
N TYR A 535 2.03 -3.01 3.28
CA TYR A 535 1.75 -4.06 2.29
C TYR A 535 1.23 -3.49 0.97
N TYR A 536 0.41 -2.44 1.00
CA TYR A 536 0.05 -1.69 -0.20
C TYR A 536 1.18 -0.72 -0.57
N PHE A 537 2.06 -1.14 -1.47
CA PHE A 537 3.28 -0.39 -1.80
C PHE A 537 3.04 1.05 -2.29
N ALA A 538 1.92 1.30 -2.96
CA ALA A 538 1.51 2.64 -3.39
C ALA A 538 0.62 3.37 -2.35
N GLY A 539 0.44 2.80 -1.17
CA GLY A 539 -0.26 3.41 -0.04
C GLY A 539 0.48 4.62 0.54
N PRO A 540 -0.19 5.48 1.32
CA PRO A 540 0.41 6.71 1.84
C PRO A 540 1.62 6.43 2.73
N TYR A 541 1.58 5.37 3.51
CA TYR A 541 2.61 5.00 4.49
C TYR A 541 3.88 4.52 3.81
N THR A 542 3.77 3.56 2.90
CA THR A 542 4.93 3.03 2.18
C THR A 542 5.55 4.10 1.29
N GLN A 543 4.74 4.92 0.60
CA GLN A 543 5.26 6.03 -0.19
C GLN A 543 6.12 6.97 0.64
N ALA A 544 5.63 7.38 1.84
CA ALA A 544 6.38 8.24 2.73
C ALA A 544 7.64 7.53 3.24
N PHE A 545 7.53 6.28 3.71
CA PHE A 545 8.66 5.58 4.29
C PHE A 545 9.79 5.32 3.28
N ILE A 546 9.48 4.85 2.06
CA ILE A 546 10.51 4.62 1.04
C ILE A 546 11.23 5.91 0.62
N TYR A 547 10.56 7.07 0.68
CA TYR A 547 11.20 8.37 0.45
C TYR A 547 12.33 8.63 1.46
N TYR A 548 12.13 8.32 2.74
CA TYR A 548 13.16 8.46 3.78
C TYR A 548 14.15 7.30 3.75
N MET A 549 13.70 6.08 3.44
CA MET A 549 14.57 4.91 3.32
C MET A 549 15.62 5.05 2.21
N GLU A 550 15.23 5.59 1.03
CA GLU A 550 16.17 5.91 -0.05
C GLU A 550 17.29 6.82 0.42
N ARG A 551 16.95 7.86 1.14
CA ARG A 551 17.86 8.88 1.63
C ARG A 551 18.73 8.39 2.75
N PHE A 552 18.16 7.63 3.66
CA PHE A 552 18.89 6.95 4.73
C PHE A 552 19.96 6.02 4.14
N MET A 553 19.57 5.15 3.22
CA MET A 553 20.50 4.20 2.61
C MET A 553 21.58 4.91 1.77
N LEU A 554 21.26 6.02 1.08
CA LEU A 554 22.26 6.80 0.36
C LEU A 554 23.24 7.50 1.30
N GLN A 555 22.77 8.01 2.44
CA GLN A 555 23.60 8.77 3.38
C GLN A 555 24.64 7.90 4.07
N TYR A 556 24.35 6.62 4.27
CA TYR A 556 25.20 5.69 5.04
C TYR A 556 25.94 4.66 4.18
N ARG A 557 25.76 4.67 2.85
CA ARG A 557 26.48 3.77 1.94
C ARG A 557 27.95 4.14 1.73
#